data_eed2bf1cb9383b40ea8421450037f011
#
_entry.id   eed2bf1cb9383b40ea8421450037f011
#
_cell.length_a   1.000
_cell.length_b   1.000
_cell.length_c   1.000
_cell.angle_alpha   90.00
_cell.angle_beta   90.00
_cell.angle_gamma   90.00
#
_symmetry.space_group_name_H-M   'P 1'
#
loop_
_entity.id
_entity.type
_entity.pdbx_description
1 polymer ?
#
loop_
_entity_poly.entity_id
_entity_poly.type
_entity_poly.pdbx_seq_one_letter_code
_entity_poly.pdbx_strand_id
1 'polypeptide(L)'
;MRIRCLYSIIFITSLCFSQDNLESFLDPINYTSNDFKRTFFSTRVVNTHSVDLYKPGALDFRISHRFGPISGGAYQLFGLDQATIRMGLEYGLSEKIMIGLGRSSYNKNYDGFLKYAVIQQSKINSFSISYFTSISLESIRKTQNDYPFLGRLSYCNQLLIASKLNSKISVQLMPTLIHKNMVANSQLNNNIYLFGSGFRYKFSSLLAINAEYNYILNNNMEDTYNSFSIGIDLETGGHIFQLHFTNSLSMYEVGFLTETSRSWLDGGIHFGFNISREFILK
;
A
#
# COMPACT_ATOMS: atom_id res chain seq x y z
N MET A 1 -8.01 -42.62 -11.80
CA MET A 1 -7.50 -41.23 -11.74
C MET A 1 -8.56 -40.15 -11.45
N ARG A 2 -9.85 -40.49 -11.24
CA ARG A 2 -10.94 -39.52 -10.94
C ARG A 2 -11.30 -39.33 -9.46
N ILE A 3 -10.83 -40.18 -8.57
CA ILE A 3 -11.22 -40.16 -7.14
C ILE A 3 -10.31 -39.27 -6.30
N ARG A 4 -9.06 -39.03 -6.69
CA ARG A 4 -8.11 -38.19 -5.93
C ARG A 4 -8.41 -36.69 -5.93
N CYS A 5 -9.09 -36.18 -6.97
CA CYS A 5 -9.50 -34.76 -7.02
C CYS A 5 -10.68 -34.42 -6.11
N LEU A 6 -11.53 -35.41 -5.77
CA LEU A 6 -12.70 -35.16 -4.92
C LEU A 6 -12.30 -34.91 -3.43
N TYR A 7 -11.26 -35.60 -2.95
CA TYR A 7 -10.76 -35.41 -1.59
C TYR A 7 -10.07 -34.07 -1.38
N SER A 8 -9.43 -33.50 -2.41
CA SER A 8 -8.80 -32.18 -2.32
C SER A 8 -9.83 -31.05 -2.22
N ILE A 9 -11.00 -31.18 -2.87
CA ILE A 9 -12.09 -30.20 -2.82
C ILE A 9 -12.79 -30.26 -1.45
N ILE A 10 -12.96 -31.44 -0.87
CA ILE A 10 -13.58 -31.61 0.46
C ILE A 10 -12.69 -31.02 1.56
N PHE A 11 -11.36 -31.09 1.42
CA PHE A 11 -10.43 -30.52 2.40
C PHE A 11 -10.43 -28.99 2.41
N ILE A 12 -10.67 -28.35 1.25
CA ILE A 12 -10.77 -26.87 1.15
C ILE A 12 -12.09 -26.37 1.74
N THR A 13 -13.19 -27.14 1.60
CA THR A 13 -14.48 -26.74 2.18
C THR A 13 -14.55 -26.87 3.70
N SER A 14 -13.79 -27.80 4.29
CA SER A 14 -13.75 -27.96 5.76
C SER A 14 -12.99 -26.83 6.48
N LEU A 15 -12.12 -26.09 5.79
CA LEU A 15 -11.44 -24.91 6.35
C LEU A 15 -12.35 -23.66 6.45
N CYS A 16 -13.47 -23.64 5.72
CA CYS A 16 -14.40 -22.50 5.74
C CYS A 16 -15.38 -22.52 6.93
N PHE A 17 -15.57 -23.65 7.60
CA PHE A 17 -16.55 -23.78 8.71
C PHE A 17 -15.97 -23.50 10.11
N SER A 18 -14.66 -23.24 10.22
CA SER A 18 -13.99 -22.95 11.50
C SER A 18 -14.01 -21.45 11.90
N GLN A 19 -14.67 -20.58 11.11
CA GLN A 19 -14.58 -19.13 11.34
C GLN A 19 -15.53 -18.58 12.40
N ASP A 20 -16.63 -19.25 12.69
CA ASP A 20 -17.64 -18.76 13.66
C ASP A 20 -17.13 -18.70 15.11
N ASN A 21 -16.06 -19.43 15.44
CA ASN A 21 -15.50 -19.45 16.79
C ASN A 21 -14.33 -18.46 16.99
N LEU A 22 -13.73 -17.92 15.91
CA LEU A 22 -12.60 -16.98 16.03
C LEU A 22 -13.08 -15.59 16.48
N GLU A 23 -14.28 -15.19 16.09
CA GLU A 23 -14.86 -13.89 16.50
C GLU A 23 -15.09 -13.81 18.03
N SER A 24 -15.28 -14.94 18.70
CA SER A 24 -15.49 -14.99 20.16
C SER A 24 -14.21 -14.79 20.98
N PHE A 25 -13.03 -14.93 20.38
CA PHE A 25 -11.73 -14.73 21.05
C PHE A 25 -11.17 -13.31 20.87
N LEU A 26 -11.82 -12.48 20.03
CA LEU A 26 -11.43 -11.10 19.84
C LEU A 26 -12.26 -10.27 20.83
N ASP A 27 -11.61 -9.68 21.83
CA ASP A 27 -12.26 -8.68 22.68
C ASP A 27 -12.93 -7.64 21.77
N PRO A 28 -14.26 -7.44 21.86
CA PRO A 28 -14.92 -6.38 21.10
C PRO A 28 -14.33 -5.07 21.59
N ILE A 29 -13.43 -4.47 20.81
CA ILE A 29 -13.09 -3.07 21.02
C ILE A 29 -14.41 -2.33 20.89
N ASN A 30 -14.93 -1.85 22.01
CA ASN A 30 -16.12 -1.04 22.06
C ASN A 30 -15.86 0.26 21.31
N TYR A 31 -16.07 0.25 20.02
CA TYR A 31 -16.11 1.45 19.20
C TYR A 31 -17.35 2.23 19.62
N THR A 32 -17.16 3.28 20.39
CA THR A 32 -18.24 4.21 20.70
C THR A 32 -18.78 4.80 19.38
N SER A 33 -20.07 5.10 19.33
CA SER A 33 -20.85 5.45 18.14
C SER A 33 -20.38 6.69 17.35
N ASN A 34 -19.30 7.32 17.73
CA ASN A 34 -18.59 8.43 17.05
C ASN A 34 -17.32 7.99 16.29
N ASP A 35 -17.06 6.68 16.20
CA ASP A 35 -15.90 6.22 15.45
C ASP A 35 -16.07 6.57 13.97
N PHE A 36 -15.14 7.37 13.46
CA PHE A 36 -14.94 7.64 12.06
C PHE A 36 -14.96 6.31 11.31
N LYS A 37 -15.99 6.08 10.50
CA LYS A 37 -16.10 4.85 9.71
C LYS A 37 -14.98 4.89 8.68
N ARG A 38 -13.85 4.23 8.98
CA ARG A 38 -12.74 4.09 8.04
C ARG A 38 -13.25 3.60 6.69
N THR A 39 -12.75 4.22 5.63
CA THR A 39 -13.07 3.84 4.25
C THR A 39 -12.35 2.54 3.90
N PHE A 40 -11.10 2.39 4.37
CA PHE A 40 -10.28 1.19 4.28
C PHE A 40 -9.94 0.67 5.68
N PHE A 41 -9.43 -0.56 5.83
CA PHE A 41 -8.98 -1.07 7.13
C PHE A 41 -7.68 -0.38 7.57
N SER A 42 -6.81 -0.06 6.63
CA SER A 42 -5.50 0.54 6.84
C SER A 42 -5.45 1.96 6.26
N THR A 43 -4.45 2.75 6.67
CA THR A 43 -4.04 3.99 6.01
C THR A 43 -3.42 3.76 4.63
N ARG A 44 -3.36 2.50 4.18
CA ARG A 44 -2.95 2.07 2.84
C ARG A 44 -4.04 1.21 2.20
N VAL A 45 -4.17 1.30 0.86
CA VAL A 45 -4.97 0.33 0.08
C VAL A 45 -4.19 -0.98 0.00
N VAL A 46 -3.05 -1.01 -0.65
CA VAL A 46 -2.00 -2.05 -0.60
C VAL A 46 -0.65 -1.35 -0.47
N ASN A 47 -0.15 -0.68 -1.53
CA ASN A 47 1.01 0.18 -1.54
C ASN A 47 0.63 1.65 -1.35
N THR A 48 -0.37 2.12 -2.11
CA THR A 48 -0.83 3.51 -2.10
C THR A 48 -1.52 3.87 -0.78
N HIS A 49 -1.37 5.14 -0.38
CA HIS A 49 -2.12 5.65 0.77
C HIS A 49 -3.64 5.62 0.51
N SER A 50 -4.40 5.22 1.53
CA SER A 50 -5.84 5.44 1.57
C SER A 50 -6.16 6.86 2.04
N VAL A 51 -7.42 7.28 1.88
CA VAL A 51 -7.92 8.57 2.37
C VAL A 51 -7.88 8.68 3.90
N ASP A 52 -7.83 7.54 4.59
CA ASP A 52 -7.95 7.47 6.05
C ASP A 52 -6.67 7.95 6.77
N LEU A 53 -6.85 8.53 7.96
CA LEU A 53 -5.82 8.97 8.87
C LEU A 53 -5.91 8.21 10.18
N TYR A 54 -4.80 8.17 10.94
CA TYR A 54 -4.82 7.75 12.33
C TYR A 54 -5.40 8.86 13.22
N LYS A 55 -6.00 8.46 14.34
CA LYS A 55 -6.51 9.39 15.36
C LYS A 55 -5.36 10.20 15.96
N PRO A 56 -5.63 11.41 16.50
CA PRO A 56 -4.62 12.18 17.23
C PRO A 56 -3.98 11.37 18.36
N GLY A 57 -2.65 11.42 18.44
CA GLY A 57 -1.88 10.67 19.44
C GLY A 57 -1.67 9.18 19.11
N ALA A 58 -2.23 8.67 18.01
CA ALA A 58 -1.99 7.31 17.55
C ALA A 58 -0.69 7.24 16.75
N LEU A 59 0.19 6.33 17.13
CA LEU A 59 1.44 5.97 16.46
C LEU A 59 1.27 4.58 15.84
N ASP A 60 1.45 4.45 14.54
CA ASP A 60 1.52 3.16 13.85
C ASP A 60 2.96 2.80 13.53
N PHE A 61 3.35 1.59 13.87
CA PHE A 61 4.58 0.98 13.40
C PHE A 61 4.25 -0.02 12.29
N ARG A 62 4.82 0.22 11.10
CA ARG A 62 4.55 -0.57 9.92
C ARG A 62 5.81 -1.25 9.40
N ILE A 63 5.69 -2.56 9.17
CA ILE A 63 6.67 -3.36 8.45
C ILE A 63 6.04 -3.77 7.13
N SER A 64 6.68 -3.41 6.02
CA SER A 64 6.32 -3.86 4.68
C SER A 64 7.43 -4.73 4.13
N HIS A 65 7.07 -5.85 3.52
CA HIS A 65 8.00 -6.85 3.02
C HIS A 65 7.62 -7.27 1.60
N ARG A 66 8.60 -7.41 0.71
CA ARG A 66 8.44 -7.91 -0.65
C ARG A 66 9.48 -8.97 -0.92
N PHE A 67 9.03 -10.07 -1.49
CA PHE A 67 9.89 -11.15 -1.94
C PHE A 67 10.32 -10.96 -3.40
N GLY A 68 11.23 -11.79 -3.88
CA GLY A 68 11.59 -11.83 -5.29
C GLY A 68 10.41 -12.22 -6.19
N PRO A 69 10.62 -12.28 -7.51
CA PRO A 69 9.55 -12.62 -8.45
C PRO A 69 9.19 -14.11 -8.38
N ILE A 70 7.89 -14.42 -8.42
CA ILE A 70 7.41 -15.82 -8.42
C ILE A 70 7.85 -16.59 -9.67
N SER A 71 8.16 -15.88 -10.77
CA SER A 71 8.68 -16.46 -12.02
C SER A 71 10.03 -17.16 -11.87
N GLY A 72 10.75 -16.95 -10.76
CA GLY A 72 11.95 -17.71 -10.43
C GLY A 72 11.71 -19.20 -10.15
N GLY A 73 10.43 -19.60 -10.03
CA GLY A 73 10.00 -20.98 -9.85
C GLY A 73 10.56 -21.66 -8.61
N ALA A 74 10.54 -22.97 -8.61
CA ALA A 74 11.00 -23.77 -7.47
C ALA A 74 12.48 -23.57 -7.15
N TYR A 75 13.31 -23.22 -8.11
CA TYR A 75 14.76 -22.96 -7.91
C TYR A 75 15.02 -21.77 -6.99
N GLN A 76 14.19 -20.73 -7.06
CA GLN A 76 14.28 -19.55 -6.18
C GLN A 76 13.19 -19.56 -5.10
N LEU A 77 12.66 -20.75 -4.79
CA LEU A 77 11.53 -20.94 -3.87
C LEU A 77 10.39 -19.94 -4.13
N PHE A 78 10.03 -19.78 -5.43
CA PHE A 78 9.01 -18.81 -5.90
C PHE A 78 9.25 -17.36 -5.42
N GLY A 79 10.52 -16.96 -5.35
CA GLY A 79 10.95 -15.64 -4.95
C GLY A 79 11.30 -15.48 -3.47
N LEU A 80 11.03 -16.47 -2.62
CA LEU A 80 11.26 -16.36 -1.16
C LEU A 80 12.74 -16.24 -0.77
N ASP A 81 13.68 -16.62 -1.66
CA ASP A 81 15.13 -16.46 -1.44
C ASP A 81 15.59 -15.00 -1.43
N GLN A 82 14.78 -14.08 -1.93
CA GLN A 82 15.08 -12.66 -1.99
C GLN A 82 14.04 -11.86 -1.23
N ALA A 83 14.50 -10.87 -0.47
CA ALA A 83 13.61 -10.06 0.33
C ALA A 83 14.05 -8.59 0.39
N THR A 84 13.07 -7.71 0.33
CA THR A 84 13.22 -6.29 0.64
C THR A 84 12.25 -5.92 1.76
N ILE A 85 12.67 -5.00 2.63
CA ILE A 85 11.89 -4.55 3.77
C ILE A 85 11.81 -3.02 3.79
N ARG A 86 10.67 -2.49 4.19
CA ARG A 86 10.51 -1.09 4.60
C ARG A 86 9.91 -1.05 6.00
N MET A 87 10.57 -0.31 6.89
CA MET A 87 10.06 0.05 8.19
C MET A 87 9.57 1.49 8.16
N GLY A 88 8.38 1.73 8.71
CA GLY A 88 7.75 3.03 8.75
C GLY A 88 7.13 3.33 10.11
N LEU A 89 7.11 4.60 10.46
CA LEU A 89 6.39 5.17 11.59
C LEU A 89 5.40 6.19 11.04
N GLU A 90 4.13 6.08 11.42
CA GLU A 90 3.06 6.99 11.01
C GLU A 90 2.37 7.52 12.25
N TYR A 91 2.15 8.83 12.35
CA TYR A 91 1.62 9.48 13.55
C TYR A 91 0.48 10.44 13.22
N GLY A 92 -0.64 10.27 13.92
CA GLY A 92 -1.76 11.20 13.88
C GLY A 92 -1.48 12.44 14.72
N LEU A 93 -1.14 13.56 14.07
CA LEU A 93 -0.89 14.84 14.75
C LEU A 93 -2.18 15.51 15.20
N SER A 94 -3.24 15.41 14.39
CA SER A 94 -4.56 15.97 14.68
C SER A 94 -5.63 15.17 13.91
N GLU A 95 -6.91 15.53 14.09
CA GLU A 95 -8.03 14.94 13.34
C GLU A 95 -7.87 15.08 11.80
N LYS A 96 -7.04 16.03 11.35
CA LYS A 96 -6.85 16.34 9.93
C LYS A 96 -5.44 16.10 9.41
N ILE A 97 -4.46 15.89 10.28
CA ILE A 97 -3.05 15.83 9.88
C ILE A 97 -2.41 14.54 10.38
N MET A 98 -1.80 13.83 9.47
CA MET A 98 -0.97 12.67 9.74
C MET A 98 0.38 12.84 9.05
N ILE A 99 1.44 12.46 9.73
CA ILE A 99 2.80 12.45 9.20
C ILE A 99 3.39 11.05 9.30
N GLY A 100 4.42 10.78 8.55
CA GLY A 100 5.17 9.54 8.67
C GLY A 100 6.55 9.62 8.09
N LEU A 101 7.38 8.67 8.51
CA LEU A 101 8.75 8.48 8.07
C LEU A 101 8.96 7.01 7.77
N GLY A 102 9.81 6.70 6.80
CA GLY A 102 10.13 5.34 6.47
C GLY A 102 11.53 5.16 5.92
N ARG A 103 12.01 3.92 5.99
CA ARG A 103 13.26 3.50 5.34
C ARG A 103 13.07 2.15 4.68
N SER A 104 13.38 2.09 3.39
CA SER A 104 13.39 0.86 2.59
C SER A 104 14.81 0.33 2.40
N SER A 105 14.98 -1.01 2.44
CA SER A 105 16.22 -1.65 2.00
C SER A 105 16.40 -1.58 0.48
N TYR A 106 15.28 -1.55 -0.28
CA TYR A 106 15.28 -1.33 -1.71
C TYR A 106 15.73 0.10 -2.02
N ASN A 107 16.75 0.24 -2.86
CA ASN A 107 17.43 1.51 -3.16
C ASN A 107 17.92 2.28 -1.92
N LYS A 108 17.98 1.63 -0.73
CA LYS A 108 18.30 2.28 0.55
C LYS A 108 17.57 3.60 0.71
N ASN A 109 16.29 3.63 0.31
CA ASN A 109 15.49 4.83 0.25
C ASN A 109 15.01 5.24 1.65
N TYR A 110 15.04 6.54 1.94
CA TYR A 110 14.36 7.19 3.04
C TYR A 110 13.19 7.99 2.49
N ASP A 111 12.05 7.90 3.13
CA ASP A 111 10.85 8.64 2.75
C ASP A 111 10.23 9.32 3.96
N GLY A 112 9.60 10.46 3.72
CA GLY A 112 8.77 11.15 4.69
C GLY A 112 7.53 11.70 4.01
N PHE A 113 6.40 11.75 4.73
CA PHE A 113 5.14 12.24 4.16
C PHE A 113 4.31 13.05 5.14
N LEU A 114 3.41 13.83 4.56
CA LEU A 114 2.31 14.51 5.22
C LEU A 114 1.02 14.19 4.50
N LYS A 115 -0.02 13.84 5.24
CA LYS A 115 -1.39 13.65 4.74
C LYS A 115 -2.34 14.60 5.48
N TYR A 116 -3.16 15.33 4.72
CA TYR A 116 -4.13 16.30 5.23
C TYR A 116 -5.53 15.94 4.77
N ALA A 117 -6.44 15.69 5.71
CA ALA A 117 -7.87 15.47 5.43
C ALA A 117 -8.56 16.81 5.14
N VAL A 118 -8.99 16.97 3.89
CA VAL A 118 -9.71 18.16 3.41
C VAL A 118 -11.20 18.03 3.71
N ILE A 119 -11.81 16.89 3.29
CA ILE A 119 -13.23 16.57 3.46
C ILE A 119 -13.32 15.13 3.96
N GLN A 120 -14.22 14.90 4.90
CA GLN A 120 -14.54 13.55 5.38
C GLN A 120 -15.97 13.18 4.97
N GLN A 121 -16.14 11.94 4.53
CA GLN A 121 -17.45 11.40 4.16
C GLN A 121 -18.38 11.41 5.37
N SER A 122 -19.59 11.92 5.17
CA SER A 122 -20.62 12.08 6.19
C SER A 122 -22.01 11.88 5.56
N LYS A 123 -23.06 12.14 6.31
CA LYS A 123 -24.44 12.16 5.75
C LYS A 123 -24.62 13.26 4.68
N ILE A 124 -23.82 14.33 4.75
CA ILE A 124 -23.88 15.47 3.81
C ILE A 124 -22.91 15.26 2.65
N ASN A 125 -21.70 14.76 2.93
CA ASN A 125 -20.64 14.58 1.94
C ASN A 125 -20.61 13.11 1.50
N SER A 126 -20.79 12.85 0.21
CA SER A 126 -20.78 11.49 -0.36
C SER A 126 -19.38 10.89 -0.49
N PHE A 127 -18.30 11.67 -0.29
CA PHE A 127 -16.92 11.25 -0.45
C PHE A 127 -16.00 11.92 0.57
N SER A 128 -14.83 11.33 0.77
CA SER A 128 -13.71 11.90 1.52
C SER A 128 -12.64 12.37 0.54
N ILE A 129 -11.97 13.47 0.87
CA ILE A 129 -10.80 13.97 0.14
C ILE A 129 -9.67 14.18 1.15
N SER A 130 -8.48 13.62 0.83
CA SER A 130 -7.24 13.91 1.53
C SER A 130 -6.15 14.31 0.53
N TYR A 131 -5.34 15.29 0.89
CA TYR A 131 -4.12 15.63 0.16
C TYR A 131 -2.94 14.90 0.81
N PHE A 132 -2.16 14.24 -0.03
CA PHE A 132 -0.96 13.52 0.37
C PHE A 132 0.25 14.11 -0.35
N THR A 133 1.33 14.35 0.38
CA THR A 133 2.62 14.73 -0.19
C THR A 133 3.73 13.96 0.48
N SER A 134 4.70 13.49 -0.30
CA SER A 134 5.89 12.83 0.21
C SER A 134 7.16 13.28 -0.48
N ILE A 135 8.25 13.16 0.26
CA ILE A 135 9.62 13.33 -0.20
C ILE A 135 10.35 12.00 -0.03
N SER A 136 11.12 11.61 -1.02
CA SER A 136 11.97 10.42 -0.96
C SER A 136 13.42 10.77 -1.31
N LEU A 137 14.35 10.08 -0.64
CA LEU A 137 15.79 10.24 -0.80
C LEU A 137 16.43 8.88 -1.09
N GLU A 138 16.98 8.71 -2.27
CA GLU A 138 17.82 7.56 -2.61
C GLU A 138 19.21 7.73 -1.96
N SER A 139 19.58 6.81 -1.05
CA SER A 139 20.85 6.91 -0.30
C SER A 139 21.90 5.89 -0.73
N ILE A 140 21.74 5.23 -1.89
CA ILE A 140 22.76 4.34 -2.46
C ILE A 140 24.05 5.15 -2.67
N ARG A 141 25.18 4.59 -2.23
CA ARG A 141 26.49 5.15 -2.53
C ARG A 141 26.81 4.96 -4.00
N LYS A 142 26.89 6.06 -4.74
CA LYS A 142 27.32 6.05 -6.14
C LYS A 142 28.83 6.39 -6.19
N THR A 143 29.58 5.65 -6.99
CA THR A 143 31.03 5.81 -7.14
C THR A 143 31.43 7.05 -7.92
N GLN A 144 30.50 7.67 -8.65
CA GLN A 144 30.73 8.91 -9.38
C GLN A 144 30.35 10.12 -8.50
N ASN A 145 31.28 11.07 -8.38
CA ASN A 145 31.11 12.30 -7.60
C ASN A 145 30.04 13.27 -8.15
N ASP A 146 29.44 12.96 -9.32
CA ASP A 146 28.56 13.85 -10.07
C ASP A 146 27.06 13.72 -9.70
N TYR A 147 26.75 13.07 -8.58
CA TYR A 147 25.35 12.91 -8.15
C TYR A 147 25.06 13.76 -6.91
N PRO A 148 24.67 15.04 -7.09
CA PRO A 148 24.47 15.96 -5.98
C PRO A 148 23.33 15.46 -5.07
N PHE A 149 23.42 15.78 -3.79
CA PHE A 149 22.39 15.39 -2.80
C PHE A 149 20.97 15.77 -3.23
N LEU A 150 20.80 17.00 -3.73
CA LEU A 150 19.48 17.48 -4.22
C LEU A 150 18.97 16.68 -5.41
N GLY A 151 19.84 16.16 -6.27
CA GLY A 151 19.46 15.30 -7.39
C GLY A 151 18.86 13.96 -6.97
N ARG A 152 19.12 13.51 -5.74
CA ARG A 152 18.59 12.25 -5.19
C ARG A 152 17.19 12.39 -4.58
N LEU A 153 16.68 13.61 -4.50
CA LEU A 153 15.36 13.89 -3.97
C LEU A 153 14.29 13.75 -5.05
N SER A 154 13.19 13.15 -4.66
CA SER A 154 11.99 13.07 -5.48
C SER A 154 10.75 13.34 -4.62
N TYR A 155 9.71 13.86 -5.23
CA TYR A 155 8.50 14.32 -4.56
C TYR A 155 7.29 13.65 -5.19
N CYS A 156 6.32 13.28 -4.36
CA CYS A 156 5.04 12.77 -4.80
C CYS A 156 3.92 13.63 -4.20
N ASN A 157 2.97 14.03 -5.02
CA ASN A 157 1.78 14.76 -4.61
C ASN A 157 0.55 14.01 -5.14
N GLN A 158 -0.37 13.64 -4.25
CA GLN A 158 -1.58 12.91 -4.60
C GLN A 158 -2.82 13.56 -3.98
N LEU A 159 -3.88 13.62 -4.75
CA LEU A 159 -5.20 13.90 -4.23
C LEU A 159 -5.94 12.55 -4.07
N LEU A 160 -6.23 12.18 -2.84
CA LEU A 160 -6.92 10.93 -2.50
C LEU A 160 -8.41 11.24 -2.41
N ILE A 161 -9.21 10.72 -3.33
CA ILE A 161 -10.67 10.93 -3.39
C ILE A 161 -11.32 9.56 -3.21
N ALA A 162 -11.97 9.32 -2.09
CA ALA A 162 -12.54 8.03 -1.77
C ALA A 162 -14.00 8.11 -1.36
N SER A 163 -14.74 7.06 -1.65
CA SER A 163 -16.12 6.90 -1.21
C SER A 163 -16.35 5.47 -0.73
N LYS A 164 -16.97 5.37 0.43
CA LYS A 164 -17.57 4.15 0.92
C LYS A 164 -18.98 4.07 0.36
N LEU A 165 -19.15 3.33 -0.74
CA LEU A 165 -20.42 3.22 -1.47
C LEU A 165 -21.49 2.52 -0.65
N ASN A 166 -21.08 1.52 0.15
CA ASN A 166 -21.95 0.81 1.10
C ASN A 166 -21.10 0.18 2.22
N SER A 167 -21.71 -0.67 3.07
CA SER A 167 -20.98 -1.34 4.16
C SER A 167 -19.84 -2.27 3.71
N LYS A 168 -19.88 -2.74 2.45
CA LYS A 168 -18.93 -3.72 1.91
C LYS A 168 -17.95 -3.13 0.89
N ILE A 169 -18.36 -2.13 0.11
CA ILE A 169 -17.59 -1.62 -1.04
C ILE A 169 -17.08 -0.22 -0.76
N SER A 170 -15.78 -0.02 -0.95
CA SER A 170 -15.13 1.29 -0.98
C SER A 170 -14.29 1.42 -2.25
N VAL A 171 -14.24 2.63 -2.77
CA VAL A 171 -13.46 2.98 -3.96
C VAL A 171 -12.65 4.24 -3.70
N GLN A 172 -11.50 4.36 -4.37
CA GLN A 172 -10.62 5.54 -4.28
C GLN A 172 -10.03 5.86 -5.64
N LEU A 173 -9.93 7.15 -5.97
CA LEU A 173 -9.25 7.70 -7.14
C LEU A 173 -8.08 8.55 -6.65
N MET A 174 -6.96 8.53 -7.41
CA MET A 174 -5.69 9.12 -6.97
C MET A 174 -4.98 9.81 -8.15
N PRO A 175 -5.44 10.99 -8.61
CA PRO A 175 -4.61 11.81 -9.48
C PRO A 175 -3.31 12.17 -8.77
N THR A 176 -2.19 11.93 -9.45
CA THR A 176 -0.84 11.97 -8.86
C THR A 176 0.12 12.73 -9.75
N LEU A 177 0.95 13.57 -9.13
CA LEU A 177 2.11 14.21 -9.72
C LEU A 177 3.36 13.77 -8.98
N ILE A 178 4.33 13.23 -9.71
CA ILE A 178 5.67 12.96 -9.20
C ILE A 178 6.65 13.91 -9.87
N HIS A 179 7.55 14.48 -9.07
CA HIS A 179 8.69 15.24 -9.54
C HIS A 179 9.99 14.57 -9.09
N LYS A 180 10.86 14.26 -10.06
CA LYS A 180 12.24 13.79 -9.80
C LYS A 180 13.20 14.93 -10.12
N ASN A 181 14.01 15.34 -9.14
CA ASN A 181 15.00 16.40 -9.36
C ASN A 181 16.03 16.02 -10.43
N MET A 182 16.30 14.71 -10.57
CA MET A 182 17.21 14.19 -11.56
C MET A 182 16.62 12.94 -12.22
N VAL A 183 16.74 12.88 -13.55
CA VAL A 183 16.32 11.76 -14.38
C VAL A 183 17.53 11.14 -15.07
N ALA A 184 17.42 9.88 -15.52
CA ALA A 184 18.53 9.13 -16.07
C ALA A 184 19.12 9.73 -17.36
N ASN A 185 18.29 10.40 -18.16
CA ASN A 185 18.70 11.11 -19.37
C ASN A 185 17.81 12.33 -19.63
N SER A 186 18.28 13.25 -20.46
CA SER A 186 17.60 14.51 -20.78
C SER A 186 16.32 14.35 -21.60
N GLN A 187 16.02 13.17 -22.12
CA GLN A 187 14.79 12.88 -22.86
C GLN A 187 13.62 12.54 -21.94
N LEU A 188 13.91 12.18 -20.67
CA LEU A 188 12.92 11.84 -19.67
C LEU A 188 12.37 13.11 -19.00
N ASN A 189 11.08 13.11 -18.72
CA ASN A 189 10.45 14.19 -17.99
C ASN A 189 10.70 14.08 -16.48
N ASN A 190 11.09 15.19 -15.86
CA ASN A 190 11.16 15.28 -14.39
C ASN A 190 9.77 15.16 -13.73
N ASN A 191 8.71 15.62 -14.45
CA ASN A 191 7.32 15.57 -13.98
C ASN A 191 6.60 14.37 -14.60
N ILE A 192 6.07 13.49 -13.77
CA ILE A 192 5.35 12.29 -14.17
C ILE A 192 3.94 12.39 -13.61
N TYR A 193 2.95 12.29 -14.51
CA TYR A 193 1.53 12.33 -14.16
C TYR A 193 0.96 10.94 -14.18
N LEU A 194 0.20 10.59 -13.14
CA LEU A 194 -0.45 9.29 -13.01
C LEU A 194 -1.90 9.45 -12.58
N PHE A 195 -2.67 8.42 -12.86
CA PHE A 195 -4.02 8.27 -12.36
C PHE A 195 -4.15 6.90 -11.68
N GLY A 196 -4.28 6.92 -10.37
CA GLY A 196 -4.46 5.73 -9.55
C GLY A 196 -5.93 5.44 -9.26
N SER A 197 -6.24 4.16 -9.05
CA SER A 197 -7.51 3.67 -8.57
C SER A 197 -7.31 2.63 -7.47
N GLY A 198 -8.16 2.67 -6.45
CA GLY A 198 -8.17 1.72 -5.34
C GLY A 198 -9.58 1.16 -5.14
N PHE A 199 -9.64 -0.10 -4.76
CA PHE A 199 -10.88 -0.83 -4.51
C PHE A 199 -10.75 -1.67 -3.25
N ARG A 200 -11.84 -1.75 -2.46
CA ARG A 200 -11.97 -2.68 -1.35
C ARG A 200 -13.33 -3.35 -1.37
N TYR A 201 -13.31 -4.66 -1.14
CA TYR A 201 -14.49 -5.44 -0.82
C TYR A 201 -14.35 -6.09 0.56
N LYS A 202 -15.21 -5.73 1.49
CA LYS A 202 -15.24 -6.21 2.87
C LYS A 202 -16.15 -7.45 2.95
N PHE A 203 -15.59 -8.60 3.30
CA PHE A 203 -16.34 -9.85 3.51
C PHE A 203 -16.96 -9.90 4.90
N SER A 204 -16.16 -9.57 5.93
CA SER A 204 -16.58 -9.56 7.33
C SER A 204 -16.01 -8.32 8.04
N SER A 205 -16.23 -8.21 9.36
CA SER A 205 -15.58 -7.18 10.18
C SER A 205 -14.06 -7.26 10.15
N LEU A 206 -13.52 -8.45 9.95
CA LEU A 206 -12.09 -8.76 10.04
C LEU A 206 -11.40 -8.91 8.69
N LEU A 207 -12.14 -9.26 7.62
CA LEU A 207 -11.57 -9.68 6.34
C LEU A 207 -12.04 -8.80 5.18
N ALA A 208 -11.09 -8.30 4.38
CA ALA A 208 -11.35 -7.58 3.14
C ALA A 208 -10.39 -7.98 2.03
N ILE A 209 -10.82 -7.86 0.78
CA ILE A 209 -9.93 -7.85 -0.40
C ILE A 209 -9.74 -6.39 -0.83
N ASN A 210 -8.50 -6.06 -1.18
CA ASN A 210 -8.12 -4.78 -1.77
C ASN A 210 -7.44 -4.99 -3.12
N ALA A 211 -7.65 -4.03 -4.01
CA ALA A 211 -6.91 -3.95 -5.27
C ALA A 211 -6.57 -2.48 -5.55
N GLU A 212 -5.44 -2.25 -6.21
CA GLU A 212 -5.02 -0.93 -6.66
C GLU A 212 -4.34 -1.02 -8.02
N TYR A 213 -4.55 0.00 -8.85
CA TYR A 213 -3.92 0.13 -10.14
C TYR A 213 -3.52 1.58 -10.37
N ASN A 214 -2.28 1.79 -10.83
CA ASN A 214 -1.74 3.13 -11.09
C ASN A 214 -1.28 3.20 -12.55
N TYR A 215 -1.94 4.04 -13.32
CA TYR A 215 -1.69 4.26 -14.74
C TYR A 215 -0.84 5.50 -14.96
N ILE A 216 0.28 5.36 -15.68
CA ILE A 216 1.18 6.46 -16.03
C ILE A 216 0.65 7.13 -17.29
N LEU A 217 0.34 8.44 -17.21
CA LEU A 217 -0.29 9.21 -18.29
C LEU A 217 0.72 9.69 -19.33
N ASN A 218 1.93 10.10 -18.91
CA ASN A 218 2.97 10.63 -19.77
C ASN A 218 4.22 9.74 -19.73
N ASN A 219 4.07 8.48 -20.14
CA ASN A 219 5.16 7.50 -20.08
C ASN A 219 6.17 7.70 -21.21
N ASN A 220 7.28 8.35 -20.89
CA ASN A 220 8.50 8.36 -21.73
C ASN A 220 9.60 7.51 -21.14
N MET A 221 9.28 6.68 -20.11
CA MET A 221 10.25 5.82 -19.43
C MET A 221 10.24 4.44 -20.07
N GLU A 222 11.32 4.09 -20.75
CA GLU A 222 11.57 2.73 -21.22
C GLU A 222 11.60 1.78 -20.01
N ASP A 223 11.07 0.57 -20.18
CA ASP A 223 11.08 -0.51 -19.17
C ASP A 223 10.33 -0.21 -17.86
N THR A 224 9.36 0.72 -17.87
CA THR A 224 8.50 0.99 -16.72
C THR A 224 7.07 0.56 -16.99
N TYR A 225 6.54 -0.26 -16.09
CA TYR A 225 5.17 -0.79 -16.16
C TYR A 225 4.27 -0.12 -15.14
N ASN A 226 2.97 -0.09 -15.46
CA ASN A 226 1.95 0.34 -14.50
C ASN A 226 1.92 -0.59 -13.29
N SER A 227 1.88 -0.01 -12.11
CA SER A 227 1.82 -0.78 -10.87
C SER A 227 0.40 -1.29 -10.63
N PHE A 228 0.29 -2.60 -10.38
CA PHE A 228 -0.95 -3.27 -9.99
C PHE A 228 -0.70 -4.15 -8.78
N SER A 229 -1.60 -4.08 -7.82
CA SER A 229 -1.54 -4.91 -6.62
C SER A 229 -2.92 -5.41 -6.24
N ILE A 230 -2.98 -6.63 -5.72
CA ILE A 230 -4.17 -7.24 -5.15
C ILE A 230 -3.80 -7.94 -3.85
N GLY A 231 -4.62 -7.81 -2.83
CA GLY A 231 -4.33 -8.39 -1.52
C GLY A 231 -5.54 -8.61 -0.66
N ILE A 232 -5.28 -9.23 0.47
CA ILE A 232 -6.26 -9.53 1.52
C ILE A 232 -5.79 -8.85 2.80
N ASP A 233 -6.70 -8.14 3.45
CA ASP A 233 -6.51 -7.55 4.78
C ASP A 233 -7.19 -8.40 5.83
N LEU A 234 -6.46 -8.65 6.92
CA LEU A 234 -6.98 -9.23 8.14
C LEU A 234 -6.76 -8.22 9.28
N GLU A 235 -7.84 -7.71 9.85
CA GLU A 235 -7.84 -6.83 11.02
C GLU A 235 -8.06 -7.64 12.29
N THR A 236 -7.14 -7.56 13.24
CA THR A 236 -7.20 -8.29 14.51
C THR A 236 -6.86 -7.36 15.66
N GLY A 237 -7.87 -6.70 16.26
CA GLY A 237 -7.72 -5.99 17.53
C GLY A 237 -6.50 -5.07 17.68
N GLY A 238 -6.25 -4.19 16.68
CA GLY A 238 -5.13 -3.23 16.69
C GLY A 238 -3.94 -3.64 15.81
N HIS A 239 -3.96 -4.83 15.21
CA HIS A 239 -3.04 -5.21 14.14
C HIS A 239 -3.79 -5.33 12.83
N ILE A 240 -3.14 -4.91 11.74
CA ILE A 240 -3.61 -5.12 10.38
C ILE A 240 -2.55 -5.89 9.63
N PHE A 241 -2.91 -7.08 9.16
CA PHE A 241 -2.10 -7.92 8.30
C PHE A 241 -2.62 -7.79 6.87
N GLN A 242 -1.75 -7.43 5.93
CA GLN A 242 -2.08 -7.37 4.50
C GLN A 242 -1.19 -8.36 3.77
N LEU A 243 -1.75 -9.40 3.19
CA LEU A 243 -1.05 -10.31 2.27
C LEU A 243 -1.41 -9.92 0.85
N HIS A 244 -0.42 -9.80 -0.03
CA HIS A 244 -0.70 -9.31 -1.39
C HIS A 244 0.29 -9.80 -2.43
N PHE A 245 -0.14 -9.66 -3.67
CA PHE A 245 0.67 -9.78 -4.87
C PHE A 245 0.76 -8.42 -5.56
N THR A 246 1.96 -8.09 -6.06
CA THR A 246 2.24 -6.83 -6.75
C THR A 246 3.34 -7.06 -7.78
N ASN A 247 3.41 -6.23 -8.82
CA ASN A 247 4.55 -6.23 -9.74
C ASN A 247 5.66 -5.24 -9.34
N SER A 248 5.52 -4.54 -8.20
CA SER A 248 6.51 -3.60 -7.71
C SER A 248 7.26 -4.13 -6.49
N LEU A 249 8.60 -4.07 -6.52
CA LEU A 249 9.46 -4.32 -5.36
C LEU A 249 9.52 -3.14 -4.41
N SER A 250 9.34 -1.95 -4.93
CA SER A 250 9.39 -0.72 -4.14
C SER A 250 8.16 -0.59 -3.22
N MET A 251 8.37 0.00 -2.05
CA MET A 251 7.36 0.16 -1.01
C MET A 251 7.20 1.64 -0.58
N TYR A 252 7.72 2.58 -1.38
CA TYR A 252 7.56 4.03 -1.25
C TYR A 252 7.01 4.62 -2.56
N GLU A 253 6.31 5.73 -2.48
CA GLU A 253 5.43 6.24 -3.55
C GLU A 253 6.15 6.42 -4.88
N VAL A 254 7.27 7.14 -4.91
CA VAL A 254 8.00 7.38 -6.16
C VAL A 254 8.43 6.06 -6.78
N GLY A 255 8.90 5.10 -5.97
CA GLY A 255 9.40 3.82 -6.46
C GLY A 255 8.30 2.95 -7.07
N PHE A 256 7.21 2.64 -6.34
CA PHE A 256 6.19 1.75 -6.92
C PHE A 256 5.35 2.42 -8.02
N LEU A 257 5.30 3.75 -8.07
CA LEU A 257 4.58 4.48 -9.12
C LEU A 257 5.40 4.68 -10.40
N THR A 258 6.74 4.77 -10.31
CA THR A 258 7.57 5.16 -11.46
C THR A 258 8.81 4.28 -11.70
N GLU A 259 9.01 3.22 -10.92
CA GLU A 259 10.20 2.35 -11.01
C GLU A 259 9.81 0.87 -11.03
N THR A 260 8.57 0.56 -11.40
CA THR A 260 8.08 -0.81 -11.56
C THR A 260 8.61 -1.39 -12.87
N SER A 261 9.59 -2.26 -12.79
CA SER A 261 10.32 -2.82 -13.93
C SER A 261 9.80 -4.17 -14.42
N ARG A 262 8.70 -4.67 -13.85
CA ARG A 262 8.15 -5.98 -14.18
C ARG A 262 6.66 -5.92 -14.55
N SER A 263 6.28 -6.76 -15.51
CA SER A 263 4.90 -6.92 -15.96
C SER A 263 4.20 -8.09 -15.24
N TRP A 264 2.92 -7.94 -14.93
CA TRP A 264 2.08 -9.04 -14.48
C TRP A 264 1.97 -10.14 -15.53
N LEU A 265 1.92 -9.76 -16.82
CA LEU A 265 1.75 -10.68 -17.94
C LEU A 265 2.97 -11.60 -18.13
N ASP A 266 4.14 -11.14 -17.72
CA ASP A 266 5.40 -11.90 -17.81
C ASP A 266 5.76 -12.64 -16.52
N GLY A 267 4.79 -12.77 -15.59
CA GLY A 267 5.03 -13.40 -14.29
C GLY A 267 5.94 -12.60 -13.36
N GLY A 268 6.14 -11.30 -13.64
CA GLY A 268 6.90 -10.38 -12.80
C GLY A 268 6.16 -9.97 -11.54
N ILE A 269 5.60 -10.95 -10.84
CA ILE A 269 4.75 -10.78 -9.66
C ILE A 269 5.56 -11.10 -8.42
N HIS A 270 5.45 -10.26 -7.41
CA HIS A 270 6.06 -10.43 -6.10
C HIS A 270 4.98 -10.72 -5.06
N PHE A 271 5.19 -11.74 -4.26
CA PHE A 271 4.46 -11.90 -3.01
C PHE A 271 4.98 -10.90 -1.99
N GLY A 272 4.10 -10.39 -1.14
CA GLY A 272 4.47 -9.49 -0.08
C GLY A 272 3.46 -9.46 1.04
N PHE A 273 3.87 -8.85 2.15
CA PHE A 273 2.97 -8.57 3.26
C PHE A 273 3.28 -7.21 3.88
N ASN A 274 2.27 -6.61 4.48
CA ASN A 274 2.42 -5.48 5.39
C ASN A 274 1.83 -5.88 6.74
N ILE A 275 2.52 -5.50 7.81
CA ILE A 275 2.02 -5.64 9.18
C ILE A 275 2.06 -4.23 9.78
N SER A 276 0.95 -3.78 10.32
CA SER A 276 0.89 -2.53 11.07
C SER A 276 0.26 -2.72 12.44
N ARG A 277 0.75 -1.95 13.40
CA ARG A 277 0.26 -1.94 14.77
C ARG A 277 0.12 -0.52 15.27
N GLU A 278 -1.10 -0.17 15.64
CA GLU A 278 -1.45 1.12 16.21
C GLU A 278 -1.22 1.11 17.73
N PHE A 279 -0.50 2.12 18.24
CA PHE A 279 -0.27 2.41 19.65
C PHE A 279 -0.86 3.78 19.96
N ILE A 280 -1.61 3.90 21.03
CA ILE A 280 -2.10 5.21 21.50
C ILE A 280 -1.08 5.74 22.51
N LEU A 281 -0.41 6.82 22.14
CA LEU A 281 0.49 7.54 23.03
C LEU A 281 -0.35 8.48 23.91
N LYS A 282 -0.13 8.40 25.22
CA LYS A 282 -0.82 9.25 26.19
C LYS A 282 -0.20 10.64 26.23
#